data_8d0ab577545daeccacb70d9dda32b7b4
#
_entry.id   8d0ab577545daeccacb70d9dda32b7b4
#
_cell.length_a   1.000
_cell.length_b   1.000
_cell.length_c   1.000
_cell.angle_alpha   90.00
_cell.angle_beta   90.00
_cell.angle_gamma   90.00
#
_symmetry.space_group_name_H-M   'P 1'
#
loop_
_entity.id
_entity.type
_entity.pdbx_description
1 polymer ?
#
loop_
_entity_poly.entity_id
_entity_poly.type
_entity_poly.pdbx_seq_one_letter_code
_entity_poly.pdbx_strand_id
1 'polypeptide(L)'
;MKKWNDVYQMVKNGDLDASLLKTGCENLKAARERATHVMEGFKESFGATEDTMVALCSAPGRTEICGNHTDHQHGRVLAAAVNLDFLACVALNGTSVVHFQSEGWPMTSVDLADLEVKEEEKETTASLIRGVLSKLHKAGYPVAGFDMYVTSTVLPGSGLSSSAACEVLIGTTGNHLFCQDKFDAVEIAKIGQAAENEYFGKPCGLMDQTASSVGDAVAIDFKDPSNPIVRSINADLTGLGLALCIIDCGADHAALTNEYASIPEEMSKVAAHFGKKVLREVKEEDLLADLAQVRKEAGDRAVLRALHFYADDRRAAEEADALERKDKEAFLNLVKESGRSSWELLQNITPAAAITHQDMAVALAVAEKALNGKGACRVHGGGFAGTIQAFVPVEDVCEFKKTMETMLSEGCCHVLSIRPAGGLIL
;
A
#
# COMPACT_ATOMS: atom_id res chain seq x y z
N MET A 1 17.15 11.23 -18.04
CA MET A 1 17.37 12.56 -17.41
C MET A 1 17.49 13.66 -18.45
N LYS A 2 16.96 14.86 -18.16
CA LYS A 2 17.03 16.08 -19.01
C LYS A 2 17.49 17.25 -18.16
N LYS A 3 17.85 18.39 -18.77
CA LYS A 3 18.20 19.59 -18.02
C LYS A 3 17.03 20.10 -17.18
N TRP A 4 17.31 20.62 -16.00
CA TRP A 4 16.29 21.13 -15.06
C TRP A 4 15.36 22.13 -15.77
N ASN A 5 15.91 23.10 -16.52
CA ASN A 5 15.10 24.09 -17.22
C ASN A 5 14.19 23.45 -18.29
N ASP A 6 14.69 22.44 -19.01
CA ASP A 6 13.90 21.78 -20.06
C ASP A 6 12.70 21.05 -19.42
N VAL A 7 12.93 20.28 -18.32
CA VAL A 7 11.85 19.57 -17.60
C VAL A 7 10.85 20.58 -17.01
N TYR A 8 11.34 21.68 -16.42
CA TYR A 8 10.51 22.73 -15.86
C TYR A 8 9.58 23.37 -16.89
N GLN A 9 10.11 23.66 -18.09
CA GLN A 9 9.30 24.18 -19.21
C GLN A 9 8.32 23.12 -19.73
N MET A 10 8.73 21.85 -19.84
CA MET A 10 7.83 20.76 -20.23
C MET A 10 6.64 20.63 -19.27
N VAL A 11 6.86 20.74 -17.95
CA VAL A 11 5.77 20.75 -16.97
C VAL A 11 4.86 21.95 -17.19
N LYS A 12 5.40 23.17 -17.31
CA LYS A 12 4.61 24.39 -17.48
C LYS A 12 3.80 24.42 -18.78
N ASN A 13 4.36 23.95 -19.85
CA ASN A 13 3.72 23.94 -21.18
C ASN A 13 2.70 22.80 -21.33
N GLY A 14 2.71 21.81 -20.44
CA GLY A 14 1.83 20.64 -20.50
C GLY A 14 2.38 19.47 -21.31
N ASP A 15 3.65 19.51 -21.69
CA ASP A 15 4.30 18.41 -22.45
C ASP A 15 4.39 17.12 -21.63
N LEU A 16 4.28 17.20 -20.28
CA LEU A 16 4.22 16.06 -19.36
C LEU A 16 2.80 15.68 -18.89
N ASP A 17 1.75 16.30 -19.45
CA ASP A 17 0.38 16.04 -19.02
C ASP A 17 -0.03 14.57 -19.14
N ALA A 18 0.34 13.92 -20.24
CA ALA A 18 0.05 12.50 -20.42
C ALA A 18 0.72 11.61 -19.35
N SER A 19 1.90 11.99 -18.87
CA SER A 19 2.57 11.31 -17.76
C SER A 19 1.93 11.67 -16.41
N LEU A 20 1.58 12.93 -16.19
CA LEU A 20 0.89 13.38 -14.98
C LEU A 20 -0.49 12.73 -14.83
N LEU A 21 -1.25 12.52 -15.90
CA LEU A 21 -2.51 11.78 -15.85
C LEU A 21 -2.33 10.34 -15.37
N LYS A 22 -1.20 9.70 -15.66
CA LYS A 22 -0.90 8.36 -15.15
C LYS A 22 -0.69 8.31 -13.62
N THR A 23 -0.47 9.46 -12.96
CA THR A 23 -0.44 9.52 -11.49
C THR A 23 -1.83 9.51 -10.85
N GLY A 24 -2.90 9.43 -11.65
CA GLY A 24 -4.26 9.48 -11.15
C GLY A 24 -4.73 10.90 -10.78
N CYS A 25 -4.04 11.94 -11.26
CA CYS A 25 -4.43 13.31 -10.98
C CYS A 25 -5.75 13.66 -11.69
N GLU A 26 -6.69 14.24 -10.97
CA GLU A 26 -7.98 14.73 -11.51
C GLU A 26 -7.87 16.15 -12.05
N ASN A 27 -6.89 16.92 -11.58
CA ASN A 27 -6.68 18.32 -11.94
C ASN A 27 -5.24 18.53 -12.44
N LEU A 28 -5.08 18.62 -13.76
CA LEU A 28 -3.78 18.83 -14.40
C LEU A 28 -3.09 20.14 -13.97
N LYS A 29 -3.86 21.20 -13.70
CA LYS A 29 -3.27 22.47 -13.24
C LYS A 29 -2.60 22.27 -11.87
N ALA A 30 -3.28 21.66 -10.93
CA ALA A 30 -2.74 21.36 -9.60
C ALA A 30 -1.56 20.38 -9.69
N ALA A 31 -1.62 19.38 -10.58
CA ALA A 31 -0.52 18.44 -10.80
C ALA A 31 0.74 19.12 -11.36
N ARG A 32 0.60 20.06 -12.30
CA ARG A 32 1.71 20.86 -12.82
C ARG A 32 2.28 21.80 -11.74
N GLU A 33 1.41 22.46 -10.95
CA GLU A 33 1.83 23.31 -9.82
C GLU A 33 2.64 22.49 -8.79
N ARG A 34 2.20 21.29 -8.45
CA ARG A 34 2.93 20.39 -7.54
C ARG A 34 4.26 19.94 -8.14
N ALA A 35 4.30 19.59 -9.43
CA ALA A 35 5.53 19.19 -10.10
C ALA A 35 6.55 20.34 -10.17
N THR A 36 6.11 21.57 -10.47
CA THR A 36 6.98 22.75 -10.42
C THR A 36 7.48 23.06 -9.03
N HIS A 37 6.63 22.93 -7.99
CA HIS A 37 7.00 23.11 -6.60
C HIS A 37 8.11 22.12 -6.17
N VAL A 38 7.99 20.84 -6.51
CA VAL A 38 9.02 19.82 -6.23
C VAL A 38 10.35 20.16 -6.92
N MET A 39 10.31 20.65 -8.15
CA MET A 39 11.52 21.07 -8.87
C MET A 39 12.17 22.32 -8.27
N GLU A 40 11.37 23.28 -7.81
CA GLU A 40 11.85 24.48 -7.12
C GLU A 40 12.45 24.12 -5.77
N GLY A 41 11.80 23.27 -4.97
CA GLY A 41 12.33 22.75 -3.70
C GLY A 41 13.64 21.99 -3.89
N PHE A 42 13.77 21.20 -4.96
CA PHE A 42 15.04 20.56 -5.32
C PHE A 42 16.13 21.57 -5.61
N LYS A 43 15.82 22.60 -6.41
CA LYS A 43 16.78 23.66 -6.77
C LYS A 43 17.26 24.42 -5.54
N GLU A 44 16.36 24.74 -4.61
CA GLU A 44 16.69 25.45 -3.35
C GLU A 44 17.52 24.58 -2.40
N SER A 45 17.14 23.32 -2.24
CA SER A 45 17.78 22.41 -1.28
C SER A 45 19.19 21.99 -1.69
N PHE A 46 19.45 21.84 -3.00
CA PHE A 46 20.69 21.27 -3.53
C PHE A 46 21.49 22.22 -4.43
N GLY A 47 21.05 23.48 -4.58
CA GLY A 47 21.77 24.47 -5.38
C GLY A 47 21.81 24.13 -6.87
N ALA A 48 20.81 23.40 -7.38
CA ALA A 48 20.77 23.00 -8.78
C ALA A 48 20.69 24.21 -9.72
N THR A 49 21.37 24.09 -10.87
CA THR A 49 21.34 25.08 -11.94
C THR A 49 20.34 24.70 -13.02
N GLU A 50 20.11 25.58 -13.96
CA GLU A 50 19.26 25.29 -15.14
C GLU A 50 19.78 24.13 -16.00
N ASP A 51 21.10 23.89 -15.97
CA ASP A 51 21.76 22.82 -16.72
C ASP A 51 21.87 21.50 -15.93
N THR A 52 21.50 21.46 -14.64
CA THR A 52 21.52 20.23 -13.83
C THR A 52 20.63 19.17 -14.47
N MET A 53 21.17 17.96 -14.67
CA MET A 53 20.43 16.85 -15.26
C MET A 53 19.50 16.21 -14.20
N VAL A 54 18.19 16.27 -14.41
CA VAL A 54 17.18 15.79 -13.46
C VAL A 54 16.21 14.81 -14.09
N ALA A 55 15.52 14.04 -13.23
CA ALA A 55 14.31 13.31 -13.56
C ALA A 55 13.23 13.60 -12.53
N LEU A 56 11.96 13.54 -12.94
CA LEU A 56 10.82 13.51 -12.04
C LEU A 56 10.35 12.07 -11.88
N CYS A 57 10.12 11.65 -10.65
CA CYS A 57 9.72 10.29 -10.29
C CYS A 57 8.49 10.35 -9.39
N SER A 58 7.61 9.35 -9.51
CA SER A 58 6.45 9.25 -8.63
C SER A 58 6.16 7.79 -8.28
N ALA A 59 5.78 7.53 -7.02
CA ALA A 59 5.31 6.22 -6.56
C ALA A 59 4.10 6.37 -5.65
N PRO A 60 3.01 5.60 -5.87
CA PRO A 60 1.76 5.72 -5.13
C PRO A 60 1.78 4.98 -3.80
N GLY A 61 0.90 5.42 -2.89
CA GLY A 61 0.38 4.56 -1.84
C GLY A 61 -0.57 3.50 -2.41
N ARG A 62 -1.03 2.58 -1.56
CA ARG A 62 -1.93 1.50 -1.95
C ARG A 62 -3.09 1.33 -0.98
N THR A 63 -4.18 0.76 -1.44
CA THR A 63 -5.28 0.26 -0.63
C THR A 63 -5.39 -1.27 -0.76
N GLU A 64 -5.73 -1.96 0.33
CA GLU A 64 -6.14 -3.36 0.31
C GLU A 64 -7.65 -3.40 0.05
N ILE A 65 -8.09 -4.03 -1.03
CA ILE A 65 -9.52 -4.16 -1.36
C ILE A 65 -10.10 -5.41 -0.71
N CYS A 66 -9.43 -6.56 -0.81
CA CYS A 66 -9.86 -7.84 -0.25
C CYS A 66 -8.67 -8.76 0.07
N GLY A 67 -8.90 -9.80 0.88
CA GLY A 67 -7.87 -10.76 1.26
C GLY A 67 -7.19 -10.40 2.57
N ASN A 68 -7.99 -9.94 3.54
CA ASN A 68 -7.49 -9.43 4.82
C ASN A 68 -6.70 -10.50 5.58
N HIS A 69 -5.39 -10.29 5.76
CA HIS A 69 -4.44 -11.22 6.40
C HIS A 69 -4.30 -12.59 5.72
N THR A 70 -4.72 -12.74 4.46
CA THR A 70 -4.56 -14.02 3.75
C THR A 70 -3.15 -14.23 3.22
N ASP A 71 -2.41 -13.17 2.93
CA ASP A 71 -1.03 -13.18 2.41
C ASP A 71 -0.05 -13.91 3.35
N HIS A 72 -0.17 -13.73 4.67
CA HIS A 72 0.63 -14.44 5.67
C HIS A 72 0.46 -15.97 5.66
N GLN A 73 -0.64 -16.45 5.06
CA GLN A 73 -0.95 -17.85 4.88
C GLN A 73 -0.85 -18.32 3.43
N HIS A 74 -0.11 -17.58 2.61
CA HIS A 74 0.08 -17.81 1.17
C HIS A 74 -1.21 -17.77 0.36
N GLY A 75 -2.19 -16.99 0.82
CA GLY A 75 -3.48 -16.79 0.16
C GLY A 75 -3.44 -15.74 -0.95
N ARG A 76 -4.64 -15.36 -1.40
CA ARG A 76 -4.87 -14.35 -2.43
C ARG A 76 -5.26 -13.04 -1.79
N VAL A 77 -4.87 -11.95 -2.45
CA VAL A 77 -5.27 -10.59 -2.10
C VAL A 77 -5.68 -9.82 -3.34
N LEU A 78 -6.55 -8.84 -3.16
CA LEU A 78 -6.87 -7.81 -4.14
C LEU A 78 -6.49 -6.46 -3.55
N ALA A 79 -5.57 -5.76 -4.18
CA ALA A 79 -5.09 -4.45 -3.75
C ALA A 79 -5.05 -3.48 -4.94
N ALA A 80 -4.93 -2.18 -4.68
CA ALA A 80 -4.85 -1.19 -5.74
C ALA A 80 -3.93 -0.03 -5.38
N ALA A 81 -3.25 0.55 -6.37
CA ALA A 81 -2.58 1.83 -6.23
C ALA A 81 -3.60 2.96 -6.13
N VAL A 82 -3.31 3.96 -5.31
CA VAL A 82 -4.19 5.13 -5.13
C VAL A 82 -3.52 6.41 -5.63
N ASN A 83 -4.32 7.44 -5.87
CA ASN A 83 -3.85 8.73 -6.38
C ASN A 83 -3.09 9.61 -5.37
N LEU A 84 -2.82 9.10 -4.18
CA LEU A 84 -1.91 9.71 -3.22
C LEU A 84 -0.51 9.10 -3.42
N ASP A 85 0.51 9.95 -3.55
CA ASP A 85 1.83 9.50 -3.94
C ASP A 85 2.97 10.29 -3.30
N PHE A 86 4.18 9.76 -3.47
CA PHE A 86 5.43 10.47 -3.38
C PHE A 86 5.80 10.99 -4.77
N LEU A 87 6.03 12.29 -4.89
CA LEU A 87 6.55 12.94 -6.11
C LEU A 87 7.91 13.52 -5.83
N ALA A 88 8.91 13.18 -6.64
CA ALA A 88 10.30 13.53 -6.42
C ALA A 88 10.96 14.16 -7.65
N CYS A 89 11.91 15.07 -7.41
CA CYS A 89 12.92 15.49 -8.37
C CYS A 89 14.28 14.93 -7.93
N VAL A 90 15.03 14.33 -8.85
CA VAL A 90 16.29 13.63 -8.56
C VAL A 90 17.38 14.00 -9.55
N ALA A 91 18.62 14.10 -9.05
CA ALA A 91 19.85 14.26 -9.87
C ALA A 91 21.01 13.47 -9.28
N LEU A 92 21.89 12.93 -10.14
CA LEU A 92 23.18 12.39 -9.69
C LEU A 92 24.05 13.53 -9.15
N ASN A 93 24.70 13.31 -7.99
CA ASN A 93 25.53 14.35 -7.35
C ASN A 93 27.04 14.10 -7.43
N GLY A 94 27.45 13.03 -8.11
CA GLY A 94 28.85 12.70 -8.32
C GLY A 94 29.61 12.19 -7.09
N THR A 95 28.89 11.84 -6.01
CA THR A 95 29.45 11.33 -4.75
C THR A 95 29.00 9.89 -4.50
N SER A 96 29.36 9.32 -3.33
CA SER A 96 28.81 8.05 -2.82
C SER A 96 27.61 8.25 -1.87
N VAL A 97 27.17 9.49 -1.63
CA VAL A 97 26.15 9.79 -0.62
C VAL A 97 24.81 10.12 -1.29
N VAL A 98 23.74 9.46 -0.84
CA VAL A 98 22.37 9.87 -1.17
C VAL A 98 21.92 10.93 -0.16
N HIS A 99 21.41 12.05 -0.65
CA HIS A 99 20.71 13.04 0.16
C HIS A 99 19.23 13.01 -0.20
N PHE A 100 18.40 12.66 0.77
CA PHE A 100 16.95 12.58 0.63
C PHE A 100 16.29 13.64 1.50
N GLN A 101 15.71 14.65 0.86
CA GLN A 101 14.99 15.73 1.50
C GLN A 101 13.49 15.59 1.27
N SER A 102 12.78 15.10 2.26
CA SER A 102 11.31 15.14 2.25
C SER A 102 10.84 16.48 2.81
N GLU A 103 9.89 17.11 2.13
CA GLU A 103 9.34 18.40 2.54
C GLU A 103 8.79 18.34 3.96
N GLY A 104 9.19 19.31 4.79
CA GLY A 104 8.81 19.38 6.21
C GLY A 104 9.58 18.45 7.16
N TRP A 105 10.52 17.66 6.66
CA TRP A 105 11.32 16.73 7.47
C TRP A 105 12.82 17.05 7.37
N PRO A 106 13.63 16.64 8.36
CA PRO A 106 15.09 16.75 8.27
C PRO A 106 15.63 15.95 7.10
N MET A 107 16.74 16.44 6.50
CA MET A 107 17.44 15.71 5.44
C MET A 107 18.00 14.38 5.96
N THR A 108 17.73 13.32 5.23
CA THR A 108 18.33 11.99 5.44
C THR A 108 19.52 11.81 4.50
N SER A 109 20.68 11.42 5.04
CA SER A 109 21.90 11.14 4.24
C SER A 109 22.33 9.72 4.43
N VAL A 110 22.61 9.01 3.32
CA VAL A 110 23.02 7.60 3.30
C VAL A 110 24.29 7.45 2.49
N ASP A 111 25.39 7.08 3.15
CA ASP A 111 26.66 6.76 2.45
C ASP A 111 26.60 5.33 1.90
N LEU A 112 26.74 5.21 0.58
CA LEU A 112 26.70 3.95 -0.17
C LEU A 112 28.06 3.22 -0.19
N ALA A 113 29.11 3.79 0.38
CA ALA A 113 30.38 3.09 0.57
C ALA A 113 30.23 1.87 1.50
N ASP A 114 29.21 1.90 2.37
CA ASP A 114 28.80 0.79 3.22
C ASP A 114 27.31 0.51 3.01
N LEU A 115 27.00 -0.63 2.39
CA LEU A 115 25.65 -1.09 2.07
C LEU A 115 25.14 -2.20 3.01
N GLU A 116 25.85 -2.48 4.09
CA GLU A 116 25.44 -3.46 5.10
C GLU A 116 24.29 -2.92 5.97
N VAL A 117 23.57 -3.84 6.62
CA VAL A 117 22.49 -3.48 7.56
C VAL A 117 23.08 -2.72 8.76
N LYS A 118 22.43 -1.62 9.15
CA LYS A 118 22.81 -0.82 10.32
C LYS A 118 21.69 -0.84 11.35
N GLU A 119 21.99 -1.33 12.54
CA GLU A 119 21.00 -1.46 13.62
C GLU A 119 20.42 -0.09 14.02
N GLU A 120 21.26 0.96 14.01
CA GLU A 120 20.87 2.34 14.34
C GLU A 120 19.96 2.99 13.29
N GLU A 121 19.90 2.43 12.08
CA GLU A 121 19.01 2.91 11.00
C GLU A 121 17.65 2.20 10.98
N LYS A 122 17.45 1.13 11.75
CA LYS A 122 16.17 0.39 11.77
C LYS A 122 14.99 1.34 12.02
N GLU A 123 13.87 1.05 11.37
CA GLU A 123 12.64 1.84 11.40
C GLU A 123 12.80 3.29 10.90
N THR A 124 13.83 3.57 10.09
CA THR A 124 14.05 4.89 9.49
C THR A 124 14.05 4.85 7.96
N THR A 125 13.84 6.03 7.33
CA THR A 125 13.94 6.18 5.87
C THR A 125 15.35 5.80 5.34
N ALA A 126 16.39 6.02 6.15
CA ALA A 126 17.77 5.68 5.77
C ALA A 126 17.93 4.18 5.49
N SER A 127 17.34 3.32 6.32
CA SER A 127 17.41 1.87 6.13
C SER A 127 16.67 1.41 4.86
N LEU A 128 15.53 2.02 4.51
CA LEU A 128 14.81 1.71 3.26
C LEU A 128 15.67 2.10 2.04
N ILE A 129 16.25 3.30 2.03
CA ILE A 129 17.14 3.76 0.95
C ILE A 129 18.33 2.81 0.80
N ARG A 130 19.04 2.52 1.91
CA ARG A 130 20.19 1.61 1.93
C ARG A 130 19.80 0.22 1.45
N GLY A 131 18.70 -0.34 1.94
CA GLY A 131 18.21 -1.66 1.60
C GLY A 131 17.91 -1.80 0.11
N VAL A 132 17.13 -0.90 -0.46
CA VAL A 132 16.80 -0.91 -1.90
C VAL A 132 18.05 -0.81 -2.76
N LEU A 133 18.95 0.15 -2.47
CA LEU A 133 20.18 0.33 -3.25
C LEU A 133 21.17 -0.82 -3.07
N SER A 134 21.24 -1.43 -1.88
CA SER A 134 22.02 -2.64 -1.64
C SER A 134 21.54 -3.81 -2.50
N LYS A 135 20.22 -3.99 -2.65
CA LYS A 135 19.66 -5.05 -3.50
C LYS A 135 19.97 -4.82 -4.97
N LEU A 136 19.90 -3.59 -5.47
CA LEU A 136 20.34 -3.26 -6.83
C LEU A 136 21.83 -3.52 -7.02
N HIS A 137 22.66 -3.14 -6.04
CA HIS A 137 24.10 -3.42 -6.08
C HIS A 137 24.41 -4.92 -6.10
N LYS A 138 23.76 -5.70 -5.24
CA LYS A 138 23.91 -7.18 -5.18
C LYS A 138 23.42 -7.85 -6.46
N ALA A 139 22.49 -7.24 -7.20
CA ALA A 139 22.09 -7.69 -8.53
C ALA A 139 23.10 -7.36 -9.64
N GLY A 140 24.24 -6.74 -9.30
CA GLY A 140 25.35 -6.46 -10.23
C GLY A 140 25.33 -5.07 -10.85
N TYR A 141 24.52 -4.14 -10.35
CA TYR A 141 24.44 -2.77 -10.86
C TYR A 141 25.22 -1.80 -9.95
N PRO A 142 26.13 -0.98 -10.49
CA PRO A 142 26.85 0.02 -9.70
C PRO A 142 25.90 1.13 -9.29
N VAL A 143 25.73 1.32 -7.98
CA VAL A 143 24.96 2.43 -7.42
C VAL A 143 25.87 3.60 -7.07
N ALA A 144 25.36 4.83 -7.16
CA ALA A 144 26.09 6.06 -6.87
C ALA A 144 25.19 7.04 -6.11
N GLY A 145 25.77 8.08 -5.53
CA GLY A 145 25.05 9.11 -4.81
C GLY A 145 24.15 9.95 -5.73
N PHE A 146 23.04 10.37 -5.18
CA PHE A 146 22.09 11.28 -5.82
C PHE A 146 21.45 12.18 -4.78
N ASP A 147 20.97 13.33 -5.21
CA ASP A 147 20.15 14.24 -4.43
C ASP A 147 18.70 14.07 -4.86
N MET A 148 17.78 13.99 -3.89
CA MET A 148 16.35 13.82 -4.13
C MET A 148 15.53 14.73 -3.21
N TYR A 149 14.67 15.56 -3.80
CA TYR A 149 13.65 16.33 -3.07
C TYR A 149 12.28 15.72 -3.31
N VAL A 150 11.52 15.53 -2.26
CA VAL A 150 10.27 14.77 -2.29
C VAL A 150 9.14 15.52 -1.62
N THR A 151 7.95 15.51 -2.23
CA THR A 151 6.69 15.84 -1.54
C THR A 151 5.83 14.59 -1.45
N SER A 152 5.13 14.41 -0.34
CA SER A 152 4.21 13.28 -0.14
C SER A 152 2.79 13.76 0.11
N THR A 153 1.84 13.11 -0.57
CA THR A 153 0.41 13.17 -0.24
C THR A 153 -0.07 11.89 0.43
N VAL A 154 0.79 10.86 0.53
CA VAL A 154 0.47 9.64 1.28
C VAL A 154 0.46 9.98 2.77
N LEU A 155 -0.69 9.83 3.38
CA LEU A 155 -0.94 10.21 4.77
C LEU A 155 -0.23 9.24 5.72
N PRO A 156 0.60 9.72 6.66
CA PRO A 156 1.20 8.88 7.69
C PRO A 156 0.11 8.21 8.55
N GLY A 157 0.25 6.91 8.85
CA GLY A 157 -0.69 6.18 9.71
C GLY A 157 -2.05 5.84 9.10
N SER A 158 -2.32 6.24 7.85
CA SER A 158 -3.60 6.03 7.17
C SER A 158 -3.81 4.61 6.61
N GLY A 159 -2.89 3.69 6.85
CA GLY A 159 -2.95 2.36 6.25
C GLY A 159 -2.65 2.31 4.74
N LEU A 160 -2.23 3.44 4.11
CA LEU A 160 -1.93 3.52 2.67
C LEU A 160 -0.48 3.14 2.31
N SER A 161 0.29 2.63 3.26
CA SER A 161 1.68 2.14 3.13
C SER A 161 2.67 3.15 2.56
N SER A 162 3.00 4.16 3.37
CA SER A 162 4.04 5.13 3.01
C SER A 162 5.43 4.49 2.87
N SER A 163 5.75 3.42 3.61
CA SER A 163 7.01 2.68 3.47
C SER A 163 7.14 2.07 2.07
N ALA A 164 6.13 1.31 1.62
CA ALA A 164 6.15 0.70 0.29
C ALA A 164 6.22 1.75 -0.83
N ALA A 165 5.49 2.87 -0.69
CA ALA A 165 5.57 3.98 -1.66
C ALA A 165 6.99 4.58 -1.72
N CYS A 166 7.66 4.74 -0.57
CA CYS A 166 9.05 5.19 -0.51
C CYS A 166 10.02 4.18 -1.14
N GLU A 167 9.88 2.89 -0.82
CA GLU A 167 10.68 1.81 -1.38
C GLU A 167 10.55 1.73 -2.91
N VAL A 168 9.31 1.80 -3.40
CA VAL A 168 9.02 1.79 -4.84
C VAL A 168 9.55 3.06 -5.52
N LEU A 169 9.47 4.23 -4.87
CA LEU A 169 10.07 5.46 -5.38
C LEU A 169 11.58 5.30 -5.57
N ILE A 170 12.29 4.82 -4.52
CA ILE A 170 13.75 4.62 -4.57
C ILE A 170 14.09 3.51 -5.56
N GLY A 171 13.33 2.41 -5.58
CA GLY A 171 13.52 1.29 -6.50
C GLY A 171 13.36 1.69 -7.97
N THR A 172 12.28 2.41 -8.30
CA THR A 172 12.02 2.94 -9.65
C THR A 172 13.10 3.94 -10.07
N THR A 173 13.48 4.84 -9.16
CA THR A 173 14.55 5.81 -9.41
C THR A 173 15.90 5.11 -9.63
N GLY A 174 16.27 4.17 -8.76
CA GLY A 174 17.53 3.42 -8.88
C GLY A 174 17.56 2.55 -10.15
N ASN A 175 16.45 1.93 -10.52
CA ASN A 175 16.30 1.19 -11.77
C ASN A 175 16.57 2.09 -12.99
N HIS A 176 16.00 3.29 -12.98
CA HIS A 176 16.22 4.27 -14.05
C HIS A 176 17.66 4.81 -14.10
N LEU A 177 18.22 5.18 -12.94
CA LEU A 177 19.55 5.81 -12.88
C LEU A 177 20.68 4.82 -13.12
N PHE A 178 20.56 3.59 -12.66
CA PHE A 178 21.69 2.64 -12.58
C PHE A 178 21.48 1.37 -13.40
N CYS A 179 20.23 0.95 -13.66
CA CYS A 179 19.92 -0.36 -14.23
C CYS A 179 19.32 -0.30 -15.63
N GLN A 180 19.22 0.90 -16.24
CA GLN A 180 18.64 1.10 -17.58
C GLN A 180 17.21 0.54 -17.71
N ASP A 181 16.40 0.74 -16.68
CA ASP A 181 15.00 0.29 -16.57
C ASP A 181 14.81 -1.23 -16.77
N LYS A 182 15.77 -2.04 -16.32
CA LYS A 182 15.78 -3.50 -16.54
C LYS A 182 14.85 -4.30 -15.66
N PHE A 183 14.60 -3.80 -14.45
CA PHE A 183 13.70 -4.48 -13.50
C PHE A 183 12.25 -4.14 -13.82
N ASP A 184 11.39 -5.15 -13.86
CA ASP A 184 9.97 -4.95 -13.97
C ASP A 184 9.34 -4.51 -12.62
N ALA A 185 8.05 -4.19 -12.64
CA ALA A 185 7.36 -3.69 -11.46
C ALA A 185 7.33 -4.72 -10.30
N VAL A 186 7.22 -6.02 -10.60
CA VAL A 186 7.20 -7.08 -9.59
C VAL A 186 8.60 -7.28 -8.99
N GLU A 187 9.64 -7.15 -9.79
CA GLU A 187 11.01 -7.20 -9.32
C GLU A 187 11.33 -6.01 -8.40
N ILE A 188 10.88 -4.79 -8.76
CA ILE A 188 10.98 -3.61 -7.88
C ILE A 188 10.24 -3.85 -6.56
N ALA A 189 9.05 -4.43 -6.60
CA ALA A 189 8.31 -4.78 -5.39
C ALA A 189 9.07 -5.75 -4.49
N LYS A 190 9.67 -6.80 -5.05
CA LYS A 190 10.52 -7.76 -4.30
C LYS A 190 11.75 -7.10 -3.69
N ILE A 191 12.36 -6.16 -4.40
CA ILE A 191 13.49 -5.36 -3.88
C ILE A 191 13.04 -4.52 -2.68
N GLY A 192 11.89 -3.84 -2.77
CA GLY A 192 11.31 -3.06 -1.67
C GLY A 192 11.01 -3.92 -0.46
N GLN A 193 10.28 -5.03 -0.63
CA GLN A 193 9.98 -5.97 0.45
C GLN A 193 11.26 -6.48 1.15
N ALA A 194 12.28 -6.82 0.39
CA ALA A 194 13.54 -7.28 0.97
C ALA A 194 14.25 -6.16 1.76
N ALA A 195 14.12 -4.91 1.34
CA ALA A 195 14.62 -3.75 2.09
C ALA A 195 13.85 -3.57 3.40
N GLU A 196 12.51 -3.66 3.38
CA GLU A 196 11.67 -3.55 4.59
C GLU A 196 11.97 -4.68 5.58
N ASN A 197 12.05 -5.92 5.12
CA ASN A 197 12.29 -7.08 5.98
C ASN A 197 13.71 -7.13 6.56
N GLU A 198 14.73 -6.86 5.74
CA GLU A 198 16.14 -7.09 6.15
C GLU A 198 16.77 -5.83 6.76
N TYR A 199 16.46 -4.64 6.25
CA TYR A 199 17.11 -3.37 6.64
C TYR A 199 16.25 -2.55 7.59
N PHE A 200 14.97 -2.38 7.30
CA PHE A 200 14.05 -1.65 8.17
C PHE A 200 13.71 -2.48 9.43
N GLY A 201 13.68 -3.81 9.29
CA GLY A 201 13.47 -4.73 10.40
C GLY A 201 12.00 -5.03 10.72
N LYS A 202 11.08 -4.70 9.80
CA LYS A 202 9.65 -5.00 9.94
C LYS A 202 9.25 -6.10 8.95
N PRO A 203 8.94 -7.31 9.42
CA PRO A 203 8.44 -8.37 8.56
C PRO A 203 7.14 -7.98 7.88
N CYS A 204 7.14 -7.98 6.56
CA CYS A 204 5.95 -7.67 5.75
C CYS A 204 5.74 -8.69 4.62
N GLY A 205 4.48 -8.81 4.15
CA GLY A 205 4.13 -9.48 2.90
C GLY A 205 4.58 -8.66 1.68
N LEU A 206 4.31 -9.17 0.48
CA LEU A 206 4.69 -8.51 -0.78
C LEU A 206 3.55 -7.69 -1.39
N MET A 207 2.36 -7.68 -0.77
CA MET A 207 1.17 -7.02 -1.31
C MET A 207 1.37 -5.52 -1.51
N ASP A 208 1.89 -4.84 -0.51
CA ASP A 208 2.02 -3.38 -0.46
C ASP A 208 2.91 -2.86 -1.59
N GLN A 209 4.10 -3.43 -1.68
CA GLN A 209 5.08 -3.07 -2.70
C GLN A 209 4.59 -3.45 -4.09
N THR A 210 3.89 -4.58 -4.24
CA THR A 210 3.36 -4.99 -5.55
C THR A 210 2.28 -4.03 -6.03
N ALA A 211 1.31 -3.67 -5.19
CA ALA A 211 0.26 -2.74 -5.56
C ALA A 211 0.83 -1.34 -5.90
N SER A 212 1.77 -0.83 -5.07
CA SER A 212 2.45 0.44 -5.32
C SER A 212 3.30 0.42 -6.60
N SER A 213 3.97 -0.68 -6.91
CA SER A 213 4.89 -0.78 -8.04
C SER A 213 4.20 -1.03 -9.37
N VAL A 214 3.15 -1.87 -9.39
CA VAL A 214 2.43 -2.24 -10.62
C VAL A 214 1.44 -1.17 -11.04
N GLY A 215 0.69 -0.60 -10.09
CA GLY A 215 -0.41 0.33 -10.39
C GLY A 215 -1.72 -0.40 -10.69
N ASP A 216 -2.78 0.38 -10.95
CA ASP A 216 -4.15 -0.10 -11.13
C ASP A 216 -4.60 -0.95 -9.93
N ALA A 217 -5.56 -1.88 -10.11
CA ALA A 217 -5.78 -2.92 -9.14
C ALA A 217 -4.99 -4.18 -9.52
N VAL A 218 -4.54 -4.93 -8.51
CA VAL A 218 -3.76 -6.15 -8.69
C VAL A 218 -4.37 -7.28 -7.87
N ALA A 219 -4.70 -8.38 -8.52
CA ALA A 219 -5.01 -9.64 -7.88
C ALA A 219 -3.73 -10.45 -7.76
N ILE A 220 -3.32 -10.78 -6.54
CA ILE A 220 -2.06 -11.45 -6.26
C ILE A 220 -2.35 -12.81 -5.62
N ASP A 221 -1.80 -13.90 -6.16
CA ASP A 221 -1.82 -15.23 -5.54
C ASP A 221 -0.42 -15.55 -4.98
N PHE A 222 -0.33 -15.63 -3.65
CA PHE A 222 0.90 -15.95 -2.92
C PHE A 222 1.11 -17.45 -2.68
N LYS A 223 0.52 -18.31 -3.49
CA LYS A 223 0.74 -19.76 -3.37
C LYS A 223 2.23 -20.12 -3.34
N ASP A 224 3.03 -19.43 -4.13
CA ASP A 224 4.49 -19.38 -4.02
C ASP A 224 4.92 -17.92 -3.78
N PRO A 225 5.24 -17.53 -2.53
CA PRO A 225 5.63 -16.15 -2.23
C PRO A 225 6.94 -15.71 -2.91
N SER A 226 7.81 -16.66 -3.28
CA SER A 226 9.03 -16.35 -4.02
C SER A 226 8.75 -16.00 -5.47
N ASN A 227 7.61 -16.49 -6.01
CA ASN A 227 7.18 -16.25 -7.38
C ASN A 227 5.64 -16.06 -7.46
N PRO A 228 5.11 -14.97 -6.89
CA PRO A 228 3.67 -14.72 -6.85
C PRO A 228 3.09 -14.53 -8.26
N ILE A 229 1.86 -14.97 -8.44
CA ILE A 229 1.12 -14.70 -9.67
C ILE A 229 0.42 -13.36 -9.51
N VAL A 230 0.80 -12.37 -10.31
CA VAL A 230 0.24 -11.02 -10.29
C VAL A 230 -0.59 -10.80 -11.56
N ARG A 231 -1.87 -10.48 -11.38
CA ARG A 231 -2.81 -10.14 -12.46
C ARG A 231 -3.27 -8.69 -12.28
N SER A 232 -2.95 -7.82 -13.23
CA SER A 232 -3.48 -6.45 -13.25
C SER A 232 -4.96 -6.47 -13.62
N ILE A 233 -5.76 -5.71 -12.87
CA ILE A 233 -7.22 -5.60 -13.01
C ILE A 233 -7.55 -4.16 -13.32
N ASN A 234 -8.21 -3.90 -14.44
CA ASN A 234 -8.72 -2.57 -14.74
C ASN A 234 -9.92 -2.26 -13.82
N ALA A 235 -9.64 -1.63 -12.69
CA ALA A 235 -10.63 -1.28 -11.67
C ALA A 235 -11.20 0.12 -11.89
N ASP A 236 -12.06 0.25 -12.90
CA ASP A 236 -12.78 1.49 -13.19
C ASP A 236 -13.95 1.70 -12.21
N LEU A 237 -13.65 2.07 -10.95
CA LEU A 237 -14.67 2.32 -9.93
C LEU A 237 -15.61 3.45 -10.34
N THR A 238 -15.10 4.50 -10.98
CA THR A 238 -15.90 5.63 -11.46
C THR A 238 -16.89 5.17 -12.54
N GLY A 239 -16.46 4.30 -13.46
CA GLY A 239 -17.35 3.69 -14.46
C GLY A 239 -18.41 2.77 -13.85
N LEU A 240 -18.18 2.23 -12.64
CA LEU A 240 -19.19 1.53 -11.84
C LEU A 240 -20.09 2.50 -11.06
N GLY A 241 -19.86 3.81 -11.13
CA GLY A 241 -20.55 4.83 -10.33
C GLY A 241 -20.22 4.75 -8.85
N LEU A 242 -18.97 4.37 -8.52
CA LEU A 242 -18.44 4.25 -7.16
C LEU A 242 -17.22 5.15 -6.96
N ALA A 243 -17.06 5.68 -5.77
CA ALA A 243 -15.84 6.31 -5.28
C ALA A 243 -15.27 5.49 -4.10
N LEU A 244 -13.97 5.42 -4.01
CA LEU A 244 -13.27 4.84 -2.87
C LEU A 244 -13.09 5.92 -1.80
N CYS A 245 -13.54 5.65 -0.58
CA CYS A 245 -13.31 6.50 0.57
C CYS A 245 -12.49 5.72 1.62
N ILE A 246 -11.44 6.35 2.13
CA ILE A 246 -10.69 5.85 3.29
C ILE A 246 -11.00 6.78 4.46
N ILE A 247 -11.42 6.20 5.57
CA ILE A 247 -11.84 6.94 6.75
C ILE A 247 -10.91 6.62 7.91
N ASP A 248 -10.22 7.64 8.42
CA ASP A 248 -9.40 7.52 9.63
C ASP A 248 -10.29 7.45 10.87
N CYS A 249 -10.11 6.39 11.66
CA CYS A 249 -10.88 6.15 12.88
C CYS A 249 -10.27 6.82 14.11
N GLY A 250 -9.08 7.42 14.00
CA GLY A 250 -8.42 8.18 15.08
C GLY A 250 -7.73 7.33 16.15
N ALA A 251 -7.64 6.02 15.99
CA ALA A 251 -7.00 5.12 16.96
C ALA A 251 -5.50 4.91 16.70
N ASP A 252 -4.69 4.82 17.77
CA ASP A 252 -3.24 4.64 17.69
C ASP A 252 -2.85 3.16 17.51
N HIS A 253 -1.90 2.89 16.63
CA HIS A 253 -1.34 1.57 16.34
C HIS A 253 -0.23 1.11 17.31
N ALA A 254 0.37 2.04 18.08
CA ALA A 254 1.64 1.81 18.78
C ALA A 254 1.61 0.68 19.84
N ALA A 255 0.44 0.37 20.41
CA ALA A 255 0.30 -0.65 21.45
C ALA A 255 -0.26 -1.99 20.94
N LEU A 256 -0.45 -2.17 19.63
CA LEU A 256 -1.23 -3.29 19.06
C LEU A 256 -0.38 -4.39 18.41
N THR A 257 0.94 -4.35 18.55
CA THR A 257 1.86 -5.33 17.94
C THR A 257 1.48 -6.78 18.25
N ASN A 258 1.07 -7.06 19.50
CA ASN A 258 0.67 -8.41 19.90
C ASN A 258 -0.65 -8.87 19.24
N GLU A 259 -1.59 -7.96 19.01
CA GLU A 259 -2.84 -8.26 18.32
C GLU A 259 -2.57 -8.63 16.85
N TYR A 260 -1.74 -7.86 16.16
CA TYR A 260 -1.33 -8.16 14.79
C TYR A 260 -0.58 -9.49 14.70
N ALA A 261 0.40 -9.73 15.58
CA ALA A 261 1.19 -10.96 15.59
C ALA A 261 0.33 -12.22 15.90
N SER A 262 -0.73 -12.06 16.68
CA SER A 262 -1.62 -13.17 17.04
C SER A 262 -2.37 -13.77 15.85
N ILE A 263 -2.61 -12.99 14.77
CA ILE A 263 -3.37 -13.47 13.60
C ILE A 263 -2.62 -14.57 12.84
N PRO A 264 -1.41 -14.30 12.28
CA PRO A 264 -0.67 -15.35 11.59
C PRO A 264 -0.27 -16.50 12.52
N GLU A 265 0.00 -16.22 13.80
CA GLU A 265 0.36 -17.24 14.78
C GLU A 265 -0.76 -18.26 15.02
N GLU A 266 -1.99 -17.78 15.20
CA GLU A 266 -3.14 -18.65 15.41
C GLU A 266 -3.52 -19.43 14.15
N MET A 267 -3.47 -18.80 12.97
CA MET A 267 -3.67 -19.51 11.70
C MET A 267 -2.60 -20.60 11.49
N SER A 268 -1.35 -20.32 11.83
CA SER A 268 -0.25 -21.30 11.72
C SER A 268 -0.39 -22.46 12.72
N LYS A 269 -0.99 -22.25 13.92
CA LYS A 269 -1.31 -23.34 14.85
C LYS A 269 -2.31 -24.32 14.23
N VAL A 270 -3.32 -23.82 13.52
CA VAL A 270 -4.27 -24.68 12.79
C VAL A 270 -3.56 -25.45 11.66
N ALA A 271 -2.72 -24.80 10.86
CA ALA A 271 -1.95 -25.48 9.82
C ALA A 271 -1.01 -26.56 10.39
N ALA A 272 -0.36 -26.28 11.54
CA ALA A 272 0.55 -27.20 12.21
C ALA A 272 -0.14 -28.49 12.69
N HIS A 273 -1.42 -28.46 13.09
CA HIS A 273 -2.21 -29.63 13.41
C HIS A 273 -2.21 -30.66 12.24
N PHE A 274 -2.23 -30.18 11.00
CA PHE A 274 -2.16 -31.00 9.78
C PHE A 274 -0.73 -31.24 9.28
N GLY A 275 0.30 -30.89 10.07
CA GLY A 275 1.71 -31.03 9.69
C GLY A 275 2.14 -30.06 8.58
N LYS A 276 1.44 -28.93 8.43
CA LYS A 276 1.67 -27.90 7.42
C LYS A 276 2.18 -26.61 8.06
N LYS A 277 2.78 -25.74 7.25
CA LYS A 277 3.28 -24.42 7.71
C LYS A 277 2.23 -23.34 7.59
N VAL A 278 1.40 -23.40 6.56
CA VAL A 278 0.40 -22.39 6.22
C VAL A 278 -0.93 -23.03 5.82
N LEU A 279 -2.02 -22.29 5.99
CA LEU A 279 -3.37 -22.79 5.68
C LEU A 279 -3.59 -23.09 4.20
N ARG A 280 -2.86 -22.43 3.30
CA ARG A 280 -2.92 -22.72 1.85
C ARG A 280 -2.57 -24.17 1.50
N GLU A 281 -1.84 -24.87 2.35
CA GLU A 281 -1.45 -26.27 2.19
C GLU A 281 -2.44 -27.25 2.83
N VAL A 282 -3.46 -26.75 3.54
CA VAL A 282 -4.51 -27.54 4.20
C VAL A 282 -5.80 -27.34 3.43
N LYS A 283 -6.58 -28.41 3.22
CA LYS A 283 -7.91 -28.30 2.61
C LYS A 283 -8.93 -27.90 3.67
N GLU A 284 -9.87 -27.03 3.31
CA GLU A 284 -10.96 -26.61 4.20
C GLU A 284 -11.78 -27.80 4.70
N GLU A 285 -12.01 -28.82 3.84
CA GLU A 285 -12.73 -30.02 4.17
C GLU A 285 -12.03 -30.85 5.26
N ASP A 286 -10.69 -30.89 5.25
CA ASP A 286 -9.90 -31.58 6.28
C ASP A 286 -10.04 -30.88 7.64
N LEU A 287 -10.00 -29.55 7.66
CA LEU A 287 -10.25 -28.74 8.86
C LEU A 287 -11.66 -29.02 9.43
N LEU A 288 -12.69 -29.02 8.57
CA LEU A 288 -14.07 -29.24 8.99
C LEU A 288 -14.29 -30.65 9.51
N ALA A 289 -13.62 -31.65 8.92
CA ALA A 289 -13.73 -33.06 9.34
C ALA A 289 -13.10 -33.30 10.72
N ASP A 290 -12.04 -32.57 11.09
CA ASP A 290 -11.35 -32.73 12.39
C ASP A 290 -11.55 -31.52 13.32
N LEU A 291 -12.61 -30.75 13.10
CA LEU A 291 -12.89 -29.48 13.78
C LEU A 291 -12.83 -29.57 15.31
N ALA A 292 -13.38 -30.67 15.88
CA ALA A 292 -13.42 -30.84 17.33
C ALA A 292 -12.03 -30.96 17.97
N GLN A 293 -11.10 -31.63 17.28
CA GLN A 293 -9.73 -31.80 17.76
C GLN A 293 -8.93 -30.52 17.54
N VAL A 294 -9.07 -29.88 16.39
CA VAL A 294 -8.39 -28.59 16.11
C VAL A 294 -8.81 -27.52 17.13
N ARG A 295 -10.11 -27.41 17.45
CA ARG A 295 -10.60 -26.50 18.50
C ARG A 295 -9.95 -26.76 19.86
N LYS A 296 -9.75 -28.00 20.20
CA LYS A 296 -9.14 -28.39 21.49
C LYS A 296 -7.66 -28.02 21.55
N GLU A 297 -6.94 -28.11 20.44
CA GLU A 297 -5.49 -27.88 20.36
C GLU A 297 -5.15 -26.43 20.08
N ALA A 298 -5.79 -25.79 19.09
CA ALA A 298 -5.49 -24.45 18.63
C ALA A 298 -6.37 -23.36 19.27
N GLY A 299 -7.57 -23.75 19.75
CA GLY A 299 -8.57 -22.82 20.29
C GLY A 299 -9.59 -22.33 19.28
N ASP A 300 -10.71 -21.82 19.78
CA ASP A 300 -11.84 -21.40 18.95
C ASP A 300 -11.51 -20.23 18.02
N ARG A 301 -10.77 -19.20 18.51
CA ARG A 301 -10.41 -18.04 17.71
C ARG A 301 -9.47 -18.41 16.56
N ALA A 302 -8.53 -19.33 16.78
CA ALA A 302 -7.65 -19.83 15.71
C ALA A 302 -8.45 -20.51 14.59
N VAL A 303 -9.47 -21.31 14.96
CA VAL A 303 -10.38 -21.95 13.99
C VAL A 303 -11.20 -20.92 13.23
N LEU A 304 -11.76 -19.91 13.91
CA LEU A 304 -12.52 -18.83 13.26
C LEU A 304 -11.64 -18.07 12.26
N ARG A 305 -10.40 -17.76 12.64
CA ARG A 305 -9.41 -17.12 11.74
C ARG A 305 -9.05 -18.00 10.54
N ALA A 306 -8.95 -19.31 10.72
CA ALA A 306 -8.74 -20.24 9.60
C ALA A 306 -9.95 -20.28 8.66
N LEU A 307 -11.18 -20.28 9.17
CA LEU A 307 -12.39 -20.19 8.34
C LEU A 307 -12.47 -18.86 7.57
N HIS A 308 -12.08 -17.76 8.22
CA HIS A 308 -11.92 -16.48 7.53
C HIS A 308 -10.96 -16.61 6.35
N PHE A 309 -9.75 -17.19 6.58
CA PHE A 309 -8.74 -17.36 5.54
C PHE A 309 -9.32 -18.04 4.29
N TYR A 310 -9.98 -19.20 4.42
CA TYR A 310 -10.52 -19.90 3.26
C TYR A 310 -11.60 -19.11 2.53
N ALA A 311 -12.45 -18.43 3.29
CA ALA A 311 -13.52 -17.62 2.71
C ALA A 311 -12.98 -16.38 1.99
N ASP A 312 -12.04 -15.65 2.61
CA ASP A 312 -11.53 -14.39 2.07
C ASP A 312 -10.49 -14.61 0.95
N ASP A 313 -9.75 -15.72 0.99
CA ASP A 313 -8.91 -16.18 -0.13
C ASP A 313 -9.74 -16.38 -1.42
N ARG A 314 -10.95 -16.96 -1.32
CA ARG A 314 -11.87 -17.10 -2.46
C ARG A 314 -12.42 -15.75 -2.89
N ARG A 315 -12.89 -14.91 -1.93
CA ARG A 315 -13.47 -13.60 -2.22
C ARG A 315 -12.52 -12.68 -2.95
N ALA A 316 -11.22 -12.70 -2.59
CA ALA A 316 -10.23 -11.87 -3.28
C ALA A 316 -10.19 -12.15 -4.79
N ALA A 317 -10.29 -13.41 -5.21
CA ALA A 317 -10.39 -13.78 -6.61
C ALA A 317 -11.76 -13.40 -7.23
N GLU A 318 -12.84 -13.62 -6.50
CA GLU A 318 -14.21 -13.34 -6.97
C GLU A 318 -14.45 -11.82 -7.09
N GLU A 319 -13.91 -10.99 -6.19
CA GLU A 319 -13.96 -9.52 -6.30
C GLU A 319 -13.18 -9.01 -7.51
N ALA A 320 -11.98 -9.56 -7.76
CA ALA A 320 -11.20 -9.25 -8.95
C ALA A 320 -11.99 -9.56 -10.24
N ASP A 321 -12.62 -10.73 -10.30
CA ASP A 321 -13.44 -11.14 -11.44
C ASP A 321 -14.71 -10.29 -11.58
N ALA A 322 -15.32 -9.83 -10.47
CA ALA A 322 -16.47 -8.94 -10.49
C ALA A 322 -16.09 -7.55 -11.04
N LEU A 323 -14.93 -7.00 -10.64
CA LEU A 323 -14.41 -5.75 -11.20
C LEU A 323 -14.15 -5.86 -12.70
N GLU A 324 -13.51 -6.93 -13.18
CA GLU A 324 -13.26 -7.15 -14.62
C GLU A 324 -14.55 -7.24 -15.43
N ARG A 325 -15.58 -7.92 -14.89
CA ARG A 325 -16.91 -8.01 -15.52
C ARG A 325 -17.74 -6.75 -15.37
N LYS A 326 -17.26 -5.75 -14.62
CA LYS A 326 -17.99 -4.55 -14.25
C LYS A 326 -19.32 -4.86 -13.54
N ASP A 327 -19.33 -5.89 -12.73
CA ASP A 327 -20.48 -6.33 -11.94
C ASP A 327 -20.47 -5.64 -10.58
N LYS A 328 -21.05 -4.43 -10.53
CA LYS A 328 -21.14 -3.58 -9.33
C LYS A 328 -21.81 -4.30 -8.16
N GLU A 329 -22.90 -5.01 -8.41
CA GLU A 329 -23.69 -5.65 -7.37
C GLU A 329 -22.92 -6.79 -6.72
N ALA A 330 -22.33 -7.68 -7.55
CA ALA A 330 -21.49 -8.76 -7.06
C ALA A 330 -20.31 -8.23 -6.26
N PHE A 331 -19.60 -7.21 -6.77
CA PHE A 331 -18.48 -6.57 -6.09
C PHE A 331 -18.88 -6.03 -4.71
N LEU A 332 -19.92 -5.21 -4.62
CA LEU A 332 -20.36 -4.64 -3.34
C LEU A 332 -20.84 -5.70 -2.33
N ASN A 333 -21.45 -6.78 -2.79
CA ASN A 333 -21.85 -7.88 -1.92
C ASN A 333 -20.65 -8.63 -1.36
N LEU A 334 -19.63 -8.92 -2.18
CA LEU A 334 -18.39 -9.56 -1.75
C LEU A 334 -17.63 -8.68 -0.74
N VAL A 335 -17.54 -7.38 -0.96
CA VAL A 335 -16.94 -6.43 0.02
C VAL A 335 -17.66 -6.48 1.37
N LYS A 336 -19.01 -6.50 1.37
CA LYS A 336 -19.81 -6.64 2.61
C LYS A 336 -19.54 -7.97 3.31
N GLU A 337 -19.45 -9.06 2.56
CA GLU A 337 -19.14 -10.38 3.11
C GLU A 337 -17.72 -10.45 3.68
N SER A 338 -16.72 -9.85 3.01
CA SER A 338 -15.36 -9.74 3.51
C SER A 338 -15.32 -8.92 4.81
N GLY A 339 -16.03 -7.79 4.86
CA GLY A 339 -16.14 -6.97 6.07
C GLY A 339 -16.77 -7.73 7.26
N ARG A 340 -17.85 -8.47 7.02
CA ARG A 340 -18.46 -9.35 8.04
C ARG A 340 -17.52 -10.44 8.50
N SER A 341 -16.83 -11.10 7.57
CA SER A 341 -15.86 -12.15 7.86
C SER A 341 -14.69 -11.60 8.69
N SER A 342 -14.22 -10.39 8.41
CA SER A 342 -13.20 -9.72 9.22
C SER A 342 -13.70 -9.45 10.63
N TRP A 343 -14.95 -9.02 10.79
CA TRP A 343 -15.54 -8.75 12.12
C TRP A 343 -15.82 -10.03 12.91
N GLU A 344 -16.53 -10.97 12.30
CA GLU A 344 -17.07 -12.15 12.98
C GLU A 344 -16.02 -13.25 13.18
N LEU A 345 -15.18 -13.50 12.16
CA LEU A 345 -14.27 -14.64 12.11
C LEU A 345 -12.81 -14.23 12.37
N LEU A 346 -12.27 -13.26 11.65
CA LEU A 346 -10.91 -12.79 11.86
C LEU A 346 -10.75 -12.06 13.19
N GLN A 347 -11.78 -11.32 13.59
CA GLN A 347 -11.85 -10.55 14.84
C GLN A 347 -10.73 -9.51 14.95
N ASN A 348 -10.54 -8.73 13.89
CA ASN A 348 -9.55 -7.67 13.83
C ASN A 348 -10.14 -6.25 13.81
N ILE A 349 -11.41 -6.08 14.23
CA ILE A 349 -12.04 -4.76 14.30
C ILE A 349 -11.75 -4.07 15.62
N THR A 350 -11.74 -4.83 16.71
CA THR A 350 -11.56 -4.31 18.06
C THR A 350 -10.47 -5.11 18.77
N PRO A 351 -9.48 -4.45 19.40
CA PRO A 351 -8.51 -5.15 20.24
C PRO A 351 -9.21 -5.93 21.36
N ALA A 352 -8.72 -7.11 21.72
CA ALA A 352 -9.35 -7.99 22.69
C ALA A 352 -9.59 -7.34 24.07
N ALA A 353 -8.72 -6.40 24.46
CA ALA A 353 -8.83 -5.67 25.72
C ALA A 353 -9.69 -4.39 25.66
N ALA A 354 -10.12 -3.96 24.48
CA ALA A 354 -10.84 -2.70 24.29
C ALA A 354 -12.35 -2.88 24.54
N ILE A 355 -12.81 -2.46 25.72
CA ILE A 355 -14.24 -2.57 26.12
C ILE A 355 -14.97 -1.24 25.89
N THR A 356 -14.35 -0.10 26.24
CA THR A 356 -15.00 1.21 26.27
C THR A 356 -14.75 2.07 25.04
N HIS A 357 -13.63 1.89 24.36
CA HIS A 357 -13.25 2.64 23.17
C HIS A 357 -13.04 1.66 22.01
N GLN A 358 -13.93 1.72 21.01
CA GLN A 358 -13.98 0.82 19.86
C GLN A 358 -14.17 1.66 18.58
N ASP A 359 -13.20 2.52 18.29
CA ASP A 359 -13.30 3.58 17.30
C ASP A 359 -13.62 3.03 15.89
N MET A 360 -12.94 1.95 15.48
CA MET A 360 -13.18 1.30 14.19
C MET A 360 -14.58 0.68 14.10
N ALA A 361 -15.06 0.04 15.17
CA ALA A 361 -16.40 -0.53 15.20
C ALA A 361 -17.47 0.55 15.09
N VAL A 362 -17.28 1.68 15.77
CA VAL A 362 -18.16 2.86 15.67
C VAL A 362 -18.11 3.43 14.24
N ALA A 363 -16.93 3.59 13.65
CA ALA A 363 -16.75 4.09 12.29
C ALA A 363 -17.47 3.21 11.26
N LEU A 364 -17.34 1.87 11.37
CA LEU A 364 -18.04 0.93 10.49
C LEU A 364 -19.56 1.02 10.64
N ALA A 365 -20.08 1.09 11.87
CA ALA A 365 -21.51 1.21 12.12
C ALA A 365 -22.10 2.51 11.57
N VAL A 366 -21.36 3.63 11.69
CA VAL A 366 -21.75 4.93 11.13
C VAL A 366 -21.69 4.88 9.60
N ALA A 367 -20.64 4.31 9.02
CA ALA A 367 -20.49 4.18 7.58
C ALA A 367 -21.59 3.31 6.95
N GLU A 368 -21.90 2.15 7.53
CA GLU A 368 -23.02 1.31 7.07
C GLU A 368 -24.36 2.06 7.07
N LYS A 369 -24.62 2.80 8.15
CA LYS A 369 -25.84 3.60 8.27
C LYS A 369 -25.88 4.73 7.22
N ALA A 370 -24.75 5.41 6.99
CA ALA A 370 -24.66 6.48 6.00
C ALA A 370 -24.81 5.95 4.56
N LEU A 371 -24.26 4.78 4.25
CA LEU A 371 -24.39 4.12 2.95
C LEU A 371 -25.83 3.65 2.65
N ASN A 372 -26.64 3.42 3.67
CA ASN A 372 -28.05 3.01 3.55
C ASN A 372 -28.30 1.88 2.53
N GLY A 373 -27.39 0.89 2.50
CA GLY A 373 -27.45 -0.27 1.61
C GLY A 373 -26.95 -0.05 0.18
N LYS A 374 -26.72 1.18 -0.27
CA LYS A 374 -26.33 1.51 -1.66
C LYS A 374 -24.85 1.24 -1.97
N GLY A 375 -24.00 1.26 -0.96
CA GLY A 375 -22.55 1.01 -1.05
C GLY A 375 -22.12 -0.16 -0.19
N ALA A 376 -20.81 -0.25 0.09
CA ALA A 376 -20.22 -1.23 0.98
C ALA A 376 -19.06 -0.61 1.77
N CYS A 377 -18.84 -1.06 3.01
CA CYS A 377 -17.66 -0.69 3.79
C CYS A 377 -17.10 -1.90 4.52
N ARG A 378 -15.81 -1.82 4.85
CA ARG A 378 -15.09 -2.84 5.63
C ARG A 378 -13.87 -2.23 6.33
N VAL A 379 -13.25 -3.00 7.21
CA VAL A 379 -11.92 -2.69 7.72
C VAL A 379 -10.92 -2.54 6.57
N HIS A 380 -9.94 -1.65 6.72
CA HIS A 380 -8.86 -1.44 5.79
C HIS A 380 -7.52 -1.79 6.43
N GLY A 381 -6.71 -2.63 5.75
CA GLY A 381 -5.41 -3.08 6.25
C GLY A 381 -5.51 -4.01 7.48
N GLY A 382 -4.55 -3.92 8.38
CA GLY A 382 -4.40 -4.85 9.52
C GLY A 382 -5.55 -4.89 10.53
N GLY A 383 -6.36 -3.84 10.61
CA GLY A 383 -7.44 -3.75 11.58
C GLY A 383 -7.00 -3.27 12.96
N PHE A 384 -7.81 -3.51 13.98
CA PHE A 384 -7.68 -3.12 15.39
C PHE A 384 -7.63 -1.61 15.63
N ALA A 385 -7.04 -0.85 14.74
CA ALA A 385 -6.92 0.60 14.72
C ALA A 385 -6.75 1.11 13.27
N GLY A 386 -6.61 2.41 13.07
CA GLY A 386 -6.33 3.04 11.78
C GLY A 386 -7.59 3.32 10.99
N THR A 387 -7.78 2.67 9.86
CA THR A 387 -8.76 3.10 8.86
C THR A 387 -9.78 2.03 8.49
N ILE A 388 -10.93 2.49 8.03
CA ILE A 388 -11.89 1.69 7.27
C ILE A 388 -11.94 2.18 5.83
N GLN A 389 -12.36 1.32 4.91
CA GLN A 389 -12.65 1.71 3.53
C GLN A 389 -14.14 1.60 3.22
N ALA A 390 -14.60 2.46 2.32
CA ALA A 390 -15.97 2.44 1.83
C ALA A 390 -15.99 2.67 0.31
N PHE A 391 -16.85 1.91 -0.37
CA PHE A 391 -17.20 2.10 -1.77
C PHE A 391 -18.55 2.80 -1.82
N VAL A 392 -18.52 4.09 -2.11
CA VAL A 392 -19.66 5.01 -1.99
C VAL A 392 -20.18 5.35 -3.37
N PRO A 393 -21.50 5.34 -3.64
CA PRO A 393 -22.03 5.88 -4.89
C PRO A 393 -21.55 7.32 -5.11
N VAL A 394 -21.10 7.63 -6.32
CA VAL A 394 -20.49 8.95 -6.65
C VAL A 394 -21.43 10.11 -6.26
N GLU A 395 -22.73 9.95 -6.49
CA GLU A 395 -23.74 10.94 -6.14
C GLU A 395 -23.90 11.17 -4.63
N ASP A 396 -23.57 10.19 -3.80
CA ASP A 396 -23.75 10.24 -2.34
C ASP A 396 -22.45 10.65 -1.60
N VAL A 397 -21.30 10.79 -2.31
CA VAL A 397 -19.96 11.03 -1.71
C VAL A 397 -19.93 12.27 -0.80
N CYS A 398 -20.49 13.39 -1.26
CA CYS A 398 -20.47 14.64 -0.48
C CYS A 398 -21.23 14.51 0.84
N GLU A 399 -22.39 13.85 0.83
CA GLU A 399 -23.20 13.62 2.03
C GLU A 399 -22.53 12.59 2.95
N PHE A 400 -22.01 11.50 2.38
CA PHE A 400 -21.27 10.49 3.11
C PHE A 400 -20.07 11.10 3.84
N LYS A 401 -19.21 11.84 3.12
CA LYS A 401 -18.04 12.52 3.70
C LYS A 401 -18.46 13.44 4.85
N LYS A 402 -19.46 14.30 4.63
CA LYS A 402 -19.96 15.22 5.66
C LYS A 402 -20.46 14.45 6.89
N THR A 403 -21.15 13.33 6.70
CA THR A 403 -21.65 12.50 7.80
C THR A 403 -20.50 11.91 8.60
N MET A 404 -19.49 11.30 7.94
CA MET A 404 -18.33 10.74 8.60
C MET A 404 -17.55 11.80 9.38
N GLU A 405 -17.27 12.94 8.76
CA GLU A 405 -16.54 14.05 9.41
C GLU A 405 -17.30 14.69 10.57
N THR A 406 -18.63 14.73 10.50
CA THR A 406 -19.46 15.22 11.62
C THR A 406 -19.47 14.24 12.80
N MET A 407 -19.48 12.94 12.53
CA MET A 407 -19.66 11.90 13.55
C MET A 407 -18.32 11.45 14.17
N LEU A 408 -17.20 11.55 13.43
CA LEU A 408 -15.88 11.15 13.89
C LEU A 408 -14.97 12.37 14.12
N SER A 409 -14.41 12.93 13.07
CA SER A 409 -13.56 14.12 13.15
C SER A 409 -13.47 14.83 11.80
N GLU A 410 -13.27 16.13 11.78
CA GLU A 410 -13.06 16.92 10.57
C GLU A 410 -11.83 16.40 9.82
N GLY A 411 -11.96 16.21 8.49
CA GLY A 411 -10.91 15.75 7.61
C GLY A 411 -10.63 14.24 7.65
N CYS A 412 -11.37 13.44 8.44
CA CYS A 412 -11.13 12.00 8.54
C CYS A 412 -11.47 11.21 7.28
N CYS A 413 -12.29 11.74 6.37
CA CYS A 413 -12.74 11.03 5.17
C CYS A 413 -12.01 11.51 3.91
N HIS A 414 -11.17 10.65 3.36
CA HIS A 414 -10.39 10.88 2.15
C HIS A 414 -11.02 10.17 0.96
N VAL A 415 -11.42 10.95 -0.04
CA VAL A 415 -11.94 10.41 -1.31
C VAL A 415 -10.76 10.17 -2.23
N LEU A 416 -10.60 8.94 -2.69
CA LEU A 416 -9.47 8.49 -3.49
C LEU A 416 -9.94 7.92 -4.83
N SER A 417 -9.02 7.90 -5.79
CA SER A 417 -9.18 7.20 -7.06
C SER A 417 -8.09 6.14 -7.24
N ILE A 418 -8.38 5.10 -8.02
CA ILE A 418 -7.40 4.11 -8.43
C ILE A 418 -6.44 4.75 -9.43
N ARG A 419 -5.14 4.64 -9.15
CA ARG A 419 -4.09 5.18 -10.00
C ARG A 419 -3.66 4.14 -11.04
N PRO A 420 -3.69 4.47 -12.35
CA PRO A 420 -3.44 3.49 -13.41
C PRO A 420 -1.97 3.03 -13.51
N ALA A 421 -1.02 3.79 -12.97
CA ALA A 421 0.39 3.42 -13.03
C ALA A 421 1.02 3.39 -11.63
N GLY A 422 1.90 2.43 -11.40
CA GLY A 422 2.70 2.33 -10.19
C GLY A 422 3.87 3.30 -10.14
N GLY A 423 5.05 2.80 -9.76
CA GLY A 423 6.29 3.57 -9.82
C GLY A 423 6.57 4.09 -11.24
N LEU A 424 6.81 5.38 -11.40
CA LEU A 424 6.84 6.04 -12.71
C LEU A 424 7.94 7.09 -12.79
N ILE A 425 8.65 7.14 -13.93
CA ILE A 425 9.47 8.29 -14.37
C ILE A 425 8.60 9.14 -15.30
N LEU A 426 8.48 10.44 -14.99
CA LEU A 426 7.60 11.40 -15.70
C LEU A 426 8.27 12.01 -16.93
#